data_b4dd70dce6ad2d493b1dea2486ca0d83
#
_entry.id   b4dd70dce6ad2d493b1dea2486ca0d83
#
_cell.length_a   1.000
_cell.length_b   1.000
_cell.length_c   1.000
_cell.angle_alpha   90.00
_cell.angle_beta   90.00
_cell.angle_gamma   90.00
#
_symmetry.space_group_name_H-M   'P 1'
#
loop_
_entity.id
_entity.type
_entity.pdbx_description
1 polymer ?
#
loop_
_entity_poly.entity_id
_entity_poly.type
_entity_poly.pdbx_seq_one_letter_code
_entity_poly.pdbx_strand_id
1 'polypeptide(L)'
;MSITFNKKQQQVINELNQNILLSAGAGTGKTNVLSYRVANILNKNRANADEILCLTFTNKACRELKNRITSQLDFETANKITIRTIHGFAYQVITTTAKKAQTIFKEFVIFDDEDQKTLIRQTIANFPKARALDIQYIVNCIEQLKQERALKHIYTEDIEADYTTIYHQHLKFNKTFNQQQNDNLTKFFQFDGLNIIINYELALQQMHGLDYKDLIANAYRLFQDENICSSWRKRYKCIMIDEMQDTSSFEYTMLEKLFPANNIMLCGDEFQTIYEWRGSNPQKILTAFTKKYNPLIINFNENYRSTKLLLETPAS
;
A
#
# COMPACT_ATOMS: atom_id res chain seq x y z
N MET A 1 -24.21 -14.23 21.24
CA MET A 1 -24.94 -12.94 21.20
C MET A 1 -25.01 -12.49 19.74
N SER A 2 -26.19 -12.21 19.22
CA SER A 2 -26.35 -11.66 17.87
C SER A 2 -25.81 -10.22 17.85
N ILE A 3 -24.88 -9.93 16.95
CA ILE A 3 -24.36 -8.57 16.76
C ILE A 3 -25.47 -7.73 16.16
N THR A 4 -25.82 -6.64 16.82
CA THR A 4 -26.80 -5.68 16.29
C THR A 4 -26.05 -4.52 15.61
N PHE A 5 -26.32 -4.30 14.34
CA PHE A 5 -25.72 -3.21 13.55
C PHE A 5 -26.64 -1.99 13.55
N ASN A 6 -26.06 -0.79 13.67
CA ASN A 6 -26.79 0.44 13.46
C ASN A 6 -27.13 0.67 11.96
N LYS A 7 -27.95 1.68 11.67
CA LYS A 7 -28.41 1.96 10.29
C LYS A 7 -27.25 2.19 9.30
N LYS A 8 -26.21 2.91 9.70
CA LYS A 8 -25.04 3.18 8.84
C LYS A 8 -24.20 1.94 8.60
N GLN A 9 -23.98 1.12 9.61
CA GLN A 9 -23.30 -0.16 9.49
C GLN A 9 -24.08 -1.11 8.56
N GLN A 10 -25.42 -1.19 8.71
CA GLN A 10 -26.27 -1.96 7.81
C GLN A 10 -26.21 -1.44 6.38
N GLN A 11 -26.13 -0.12 6.19
CA GLN A 11 -25.99 0.48 4.86
C GLN A 11 -24.70 0.02 4.18
N VAL A 12 -23.54 0.04 4.89
CA VAL A 12 -22.27 -0.46 4.35
C VAL A 12 -22.36 -1.94 3.99
N ILE A 13 -22.96 -2.76 4.85
CA ILE A 13 -23.11 -4.21 4.61
C ILE A 13 -23.96 -4.49 3.36
N ASN A 14 -25.02 -3.72 3.15
CA ASN A 14 -26.04 -4.00 2.15
C ASN A 14 -25.84 -3.28 0.81
N GLU A 15 -25.04 -2.22 0.75
CA GLU A 15 -24.74 -1.52 -0.50
C GLU A 15 -23.73 -2.32 -1.33
N LEU A 16 -24.19 -2.97 -2.39
CA LEU A 16 -23.38 -3.85 -3.25
C LEU A 16 -23.26 -3.36 -4.69
N ASN A 17 -23.78 -2.17 -5.01
CA ASN A 17 -23.83 -1.65 -6.37
C ASN A 17 -22.96 -0.43 -6.59
N GLN A 18 -22.48 0.20 -5.50
CA GLN A 18 -21.68 1.42 -5.55
C GLN A 18 -20.32 1.22 -4.86
N ASN A 19 -19.37 2.06 -5.24
CA ASN A 19 -18.13 2.22 -4.48
C ASN A 19 -18.44 2.86 -3.14
N ILE A 20 -17.68 2.54 -2.10
CA ILE A 20 -17.87 3.07 -0.75
C ILE A 20 -16.61 3.73 -0.28
N LEU A 21 -16.76 4.91 0.30
CA LEU A 21 -15.78 5.55 1.13
C LEU A 21 -16.29 5.57 2.57
N LEU A 22 -15.71 4.75 3.42
CA LEU A 22 -16.08 4.64 4.82
C LEU A 22 -15.05 5.39 5.69
N SER A 23 -15.46 6.50 6.28
CA SER A 23 -14.72 7.15 7.37
C SER A 23 -15.22 6.60 8.71
N ALA A 24 -14.31 6.00 9.46
CA ALA A 24 -14.68 5.29 10.68
C ALA A 24 -13.51 5.23 11.66
N GLY A 25 -13.67 5.89 12.80
CA GLY A 25 -12.69 5.91 13.88
C GLY A 25 -12.42 4.55 14.52
N ALA A 26 -11.41 4.49 15.38
CA ALA A 26 -11.15 3.28 16.17
C ALA A 26 -12.34 2.92 17.05
N GLY A 27 -12.64 1.63 17.17
CA GLY A 27 -13.73 1.15 18.02
C GLY A 27 -15.15 1.28 17.43
N THR A 28 -15.32 1.77 16.20
CA THR A 28 -16.63 1.91 15.55
C THR A 28 -17.16 0.63 14.91
N GLY A 29 -16.43 -0.47 15.01
CA GLY A 29 -16.84 -1.77 14.45
C GLY A 29 -16.47 -2.00 12.99
N LYS A 30 -15.53 -1.22 12.40
CA LYS A 30 -15.06 -1.35 11.00
C LYS A 30 -14.87 -2.81 10.57
N THR A 31 -13.98 -3.53 11.25
CA THR A 31 -13.60 -4.90 10.86
C THR A 31 -14.77 -5.89 10.90
N ASN A 32 -15.72 -5.69 11.84
CA ASN A 32 -16.95 -6.48 11.86
C ASN A 32 -17.81 -6.19 10.61
N VAL A 33 -18.03 -4.92 10.31
CA VAL A 33 -18.81 -4.50 9.14
C VAL A 33 -18.19 -5.04 7.85
N LEU A 34 -16.86 -5.00 7.73
CA LEU A 34 -16.14 -5.58 6.59
C LEU A 34 -16.40 -7.09 6.47
N SER A 35 -16.30 -7.85 7.56
CA SER A 35 -16.54 -9.30 7.52
C SER A 35 -17.98 -9.65 7.13
N TYR A 36 -18.96 -8.93 7.65
CA TYR A 36 -20.38 -9.13 7.28
C TYR A 36 -20.68 -8.67 5.85
N ARG A 37 -20.02 -7.62 5.36
CA ARG A 37 -20.12 -7.20 3.96
C ARG A 37 -19.60 -8.30 3.03
N VAL A 38 -18.45 -8.90 3.33
CA VAL A 38 -17.90 -10.05 2.58
C VAL A 38 -18.90 -11.18 2.53
N ALA A 39 -19.48 -11.59 3.67
CA ALA A 39 -20.49 -12.63 3.73
C ALA A 39 -21.73 -12.26 2.90
N ASN A 40 -22.17 -11.01 2.93
CA ASN A 40 -23.33 -10.55 2.15
C ASN A 40 -23.06 -10.53 0.64
N ILE A 41 -21.85 -10.15 0.20
CA ILE A 41 -21.42 -10.23 -1.21
C ILE A 41 -21.56 -11.66 -1.73
N LEU A 42 -21.10 -12.65 -0.96
CA LEU A 42 -21.18 -14.06 -1.31
C LEU A 42 -22.61 -14.57 -1.29
N ASN A 43 -23.38 -14.28 -0.23
CA ASN A 43 -24.78 -14.69 -0.09
C ASN A 43 -25.68 -14.12 -1.19
N LYS A 44 -25.33 -12.96 -1.72
CA LYS A 44 -26.06 -12.32 -2.84
C LYS A 44 -25.49 -12.69 -4.22
N ASN A 45 -24.52 -13.62 -4.28
CA ASN A 45 -23.87 -14.08 -5.51
C ASN A 45 -23.30 -12.92 -6.36
N ARG A 46 -22.77 -11.85 -5.70
CA ARG A 46 -22.17 -10.71 -6.40
C ARG A 46 -20.75 -10.99 -6.84
N ALA A 47 -20.04 -11.87 -6.13
CA ALA A 47 -18.72 -12.37 -6.46
C ALA A 47 -18.54 -13.77 -5.86
N ASN A 48 -17.65 -14.57 -6.43
CA ASN A 48 -17.15 -15.78 -5.81
C ASN A 48 -16.08 -15.41 -4.75
N ALA A 49 -15.75 -16.34 -3.86
CA ALA A 49 -14.81 -16.08 -2.79
C ALA A 49 -13.39 -15.72 -3.29
N ASP A 50 -12.92 -16.34 -4.36
CA ASP A 50 -11.64 -16.09 -5.00
C ASP A 50 -11.59 -14.79 -5.83
N GLU A 51 -12.76 -14.16 -6.06
CA GLU A 51 -12.91 -12.86 -6.72
C GLU A 51 -12.93 -11.67 -5.71
N ILE A 52 -12.71 -11.95 -4.42
CA ILE A 52 -12.70 -10.93 -3.36
C ILE A 52 -11.28 -10.71 -2.86
N LEU A 53 -10.83 -9.44 -2.88
CA LEU A 53 -9.55 -8.98 -2.35
C LEU A 53 -9.79 -8.04 -1.17
N CYS A 54 -9.25 -8.41 -0.01
CA CYS A 54 -9.21 -7.56 1.18
C CYS A 54 -7.76 -7.22 1.50
N LEU A 55 -7.45 -5.94 1.54
CA LEU A 55 -6.13 -5.42 1.87
C LEU A 55 -6.17 -4.70 3.20
N THR A 56 -5.14 -4.90 4.01
CA THR A 56 -4.96 -4.24 5.30
C THR A 56 -3.52 -3.76 5.45
N PHE A 57 -3.24 -2.97 6.49
CA PHE A 57 -1.89 -2.44 6.70
C PHE A 57 -0.95 -3.45 7.40
N THR A 58 -1.46 -4.31 8.29
CA THR A 58 -0.62 -5.22 9.10
C THR A 58 -1.03 -6.69 8.98
N ASN A 59 -0.06 -7.59 9.16
CA ASN A 59 -0.33 -9.03 9.24
C ASN A 59 -1.28 -9.40 10.40
N LYS A 60 -1.25 -8.62 11.49
CA LYS A 60 -2.19 -8.79 12.61
C LYS A 60 -3.62 -8.49 12.16
N ALA A 61 -3.83 -7.37 11.46
CA ALA A 61 -5.15 -7.01 10.91
C ALA A 61 -5.65 -8.04 9.88
N CYS A 62 -4.76 -8.56 9.03
CA CYS A 62 -5.10 -9.65 8.10
C CYS A 62 -5.63 -10.88 8.87
N ARG A 63 -4.94 -11.32 9.92
CA ARG A 63 -5.37 -12.46 10.75
C ARG A 63 -6.70 -12.19 11.45
N GLU A 64 -6.87 -10.99 12.00
CA GLU A 64 -8.12 -10.61 12.67
C GLU A 64 -9.29 -10.60 11.67
N LEU A 65 -9.15 -9.98 10.52
CA LEU A 65 -10.17 -9.97 9.47
C LEU A 65 -10.48 -11.39 8.98
N LYS A 66 -9.44 -12.24 8.78
CA LYS A 66 -9.61 -13.63 8.39
C LYS A 66 -10.45 -14.41 9.40
N ASN A 67 -10.13 -14.30 10.70
CA ASN A 67 -10.86 -14.98 11.76
C ASN A 67 -12.34 -14.53 11.80
N ARG A 68 -12.60 -13.23 11.63
CA ARG A 68 -13.97 -12.70 11.59
C ARG A 68 -14.76 -13.19 10.37
N ILE A 69 -14.12 -13.24 9.20
CA ILE A 69 -14.74 -13.79 7.99
C ILE A 69 -15.01 -15.29 8.17
N THR A 70 -14.08 -16.04 8.71
CA THR A 70 -14.26 -17.48 8.98
C THR A 70 -15.38 -17.75 10.00
N SER A 71 -15.64 -16.82 10.91
CA SER A 71 -16.79 -16.95 11.84
C SER A 71 -18.16 -16.72 11.18
N GLN A 72 -18.19 -16.16 9.97
CA GLN A 72 -19.41 -15.89 9.20
C GLN A 72 -19.64 -16.88 8.05
N LEU A 73 -18.60 -17.57 7.62
CA LEU A 73 -18.58 -18.48 6.48
C LEU A 73 -17.98 -19.83 6.89
N ASP A 74 -18.16 -20.84 6.06
CA ASP A 74 -17.39 -22.06 6.21
C ASP A 74 -15.90 -21.84 5.94
N PHE A 75 -15.07 -22.72 6.49
CA PHE A 75 -13.60 -22.60 6.43
C PHE A 75 -13.06 -22.67 4.99
N GLU A 76 -13.67 -23.52 4.15
CA GLU A 76 -13.23 -23.69 2.76
C GLU A 76 -13.47 -22.43 1.94
N THR A 77 -14.66 -21.86 2.03
CA THR A 77 -15.04 -20.60 1.37
C THR A 77 -14.17 -19.44 1.87
N ALA A 78 -13.99 -19.31 3.19
CA ALA A 78 -13.16 -18.26 3.75
C ALA A 78 -11.70 -18.33 3.29
N ASN A 79 -11.17 -19.53 3.02
CA ASN A 79 -9.79 -19.70 2.56
C ASN A 79 -9.56 -19.28 1.10
N LYS A 80 -10.61 -19.26 0.29
CA LYS A 80 -10.51 -18.80 -1.12
C LYS A 80 -10.41 -17.27 -1.21
N ILE A 81 -10.86 -16.53 -0.19
CA ILE A 81 -10.76 -15.07 -0.17
C ILE A 81 -9.32 -14.63 -0.02
N THR A 82 -8.87 -13.72 -0.88
CA THR A 82 -7.53 -13.13 -0.76
C THR A 82 -7.52 -12.04 0.30
N ILE A 83 -6.85 -12.29 1.44
CA ILE A 83 -6.67 -11.32 2.53
C ILE A 83 -5.18 -11.16 2.76
N ARG A 84 -4.63 -9.96 2.53
CA ARG A 84 -3.19 -9.68 2.60
C ARG A 84 -2.90 -8.25 3.03
N THR A 85 -1.65 -8.01 3.42
CA THR A 85 -1.11 -6.65 3.44
C THR A 85 -0.85 -6.17 2.01
N ILE A 86 -0.76 -4.85 1.80
CA ILE A 86 -0.47 -4.29 0.47
C ILE A 86 0.87 -4.85 -0.06
N HIS A 87 1.91 -4.90 0.77
CA HIS A 87 3.21 -5.50 0.41
C HIS A 87 3.10 -7.01 0.14
N GLY A 88 2.33 -7.74 0.96
CA GLY A 88 2.08 -9.16 0.74
C GLY A 88 1.30 -9.43 -0.56
N PHE A 89 0.44 -8.51 -0.97
CA PHE A 89 -0.22 -8.58 -2.28
C PHE A 89 0.75 -8.28 -3.42
N ALA A 90 1.58 -7.24 -3.30
CA ALA A 90 2.63 -6.93 -4.28
C ALA A 90 3.59 -8.11 -4.47
N TYR A 91 4.03 -8.75 -3.39
CA TYR A 91 4.79 -9.99 -3.44
C TYR A 91 4.07 -11.10 -4.22
N GLN A 92 2.77 -11.30 -3.98
CA GLN A 92 1.97 -12.29 -4.71
C GLN A 92 1.90 -11.96 -6.20
N VAL A 93 1.74 -10.69 -6.56
CA VAL A 93 1.75 -10.24 -7.96
C VAL A 93 3.07 -10.60 -8.64
N ILE A 94 4.20 -10.25 -8.01
CA ILE A 94 5.53 -10.51 -8.54
C ILE A 94 5.74 -12.03 -8.73
N THR A 95 5.54 -12.82 -7.69
CA THR A 95 5.83 -14.27 -7.71
C THR A 95 4.90 -15.05 -8.66
N THR A 96 3.63 -14.64 -8.76
CA THR A 96 2.68 -15.27 -9.68
C THR A 96 2.99 -14.90 -11.13
N THR A 97 3.40 -13.66 -11.39
CA THR A 97 3.67 -13.15 -12.73
C THR A 97 5.06 -13.56 -13.21
N ALA A 98 6.08 -13.58 -12.34
CA ALA A 98 7.44 -14.02 -12.69
C ALA A 98 7.51 -15.45 -13.23
N LYS A 99 6.57 -16.32 -12.82
CA LYS A 99 6.42 -17.65 -13.39
C LYS A 99 5.99 -17.63 -14.88
N LYS A 100 5.38 -16.52 -15.32
CA LYS A 100 4.86 -16.36 -16.69
C LYS A 100 5.73 -15.44 -17.55
N ALA A 101 6.32 -14.41 -16.94
CA ALA A 101 7.17 -13.43 -17.61
C ALA A 101 8.60 -13.59 -17.11
N GLN A 102 9.55 -13.96 -17.95
CA GLN A 102 10.95 -14.25 -17.59
C GLN A 102 11.77 -13.02 -17.12
N THR A 103 11.13 -11.96 -16.64
CA THR A 103 11.72 -10.62 -16.49
C THR A 103 12.05 -10.18 -15.06
N ILE A 104 11.73 -10.99 -14.05
CA ILE A 104 12.04 -10.71 -12.62
C ILE A 104 12.62 -11.98 -12.02
N PHE A 105 13.51 -11.85 -11.02
CA PHE A 105 14.08 -12.99 -10.32
C PHE A 105 13.01 -14.02 -9.93
N LYS A 106 13.21 -15.27 -10.29
CA LYS A 106 12.30 -16.34 -9.92
C LYS A 106 12.28 -16.58 -8.41
N GLU A 107 13.40 -16.33 -7.78
CA GLU A 107 13.62 -16.43 -6.35
C GLU A 107 14.34 -15.17 -5.87
N PHE A 108 13.84 -14.56 -4.82
CA PHE A 108 14.43 -13.38 -4.21
C PHE A 108 14.24 -13.38 -2.70
N VAL A 109 15.13 -12.70 -1.99
CA VAL A 109 15.07 -12.49 -0.54
C VAL A 109 14.42 -11.13 -0.27
N ILE A 110 13.53 -11.08 0.71
CA ILE A 110 12.96 -9.81 1.17
C ILE A 110 13.85 -9.24 2.26
N PHE A 111 14.30 -8.01 2.06
CA PHE A 111 15.01 -7.20 3.04
C PHE A 111 13.98 -6.39 3.83
N ASP A 112 13.87 -6.65 5.12
CA ASP A 112 13.02 -5.89 6.01
C ASP A 112 13.66 -4.53 6.38
N ASP A 113 12.98 -3.74 7.22
CA ASP A 113 13.45 -2.40 7.60
C ASP A 113 14.82 -2.41 8.29
N GLU A 114 15.16 -3.48 9.04
CA GLU A 114 16.45 -3.58 9.72
C GLU A 114 17.54 -4.11 8.77
N ASP A 115 17.22 -5.04 7.89
CA ASP A 115 18.11 -5.49 6.81
C ASP A 115 18.45 -4.32 5.88
N GLN A 116 17.45 -3.52 5.50
CA GLN A 116 17.64 -2.32 4.69
C GLN A 116 18.59 -1.33 5.36
N LYS A 117 18.35 -0.99 6.63
CA LYS A 117 19.23 -0.08 7.38
C LYS A 117 20.66 -0.62 7.53
N THR A 118 20.78 -1.92 7.72
CA THR A 118 22.10 -2.59 7.83
C THR A 118 22.87 -2.49 6.53
N LEU A 119 22.23 -2.77 5.39
CA LEU A 119 22.84 -2.64 4.08
C LEU A 119 23.21 -1.18 3.77
N ILE A 120 22.36 -0.23 4.13
CA ILE A 120 22.67 1.20 3.99
C ILE A 120 23.88 1.59 4.82
N ARG A 121 24.00 1.14 6.09
CA ARG A 121 25.19 1.41 6.93
C ARG A 121 26.46 0.86 6.28
N GLN A 122 26.41 -0.32 5.70
CA GLN A 122 27.53 -0.91 4.98
C GLN A 122 27.88 -0.09 3.73
N THR A 123 26.90 0.33 2.97
CA THR A 123 27.07 1.15 1.77
C THR A 123 27.74 2.49 2.10
N ILE A 124 27.22 3.23 3.09
CA ILE A 124 27.73 4.57 3.43
C ILE A 124 29.11 4.53 4.10
N ALA A 125 29.60 3.37 4.53
CA ALA A 125 30.95 3.22 5.05
C ALA A 125 32.02 3.70 4.05
N ASN A 126 31.73 3.63 2.76
CA ASN A 126 32.57 4.08 1.68
C ASN A 126 32.40 5.58 1.31
N PHE A 127 31.43 6.26 1.95
CA PHE A 127 31.06 7.66 1.67
C PHE A 127 31.18 8.53 2.93
N PRO A 128 32.37 9.06 3.25
CA PRO A 128 32.63 9.77 4.53
C PRO A 128 31.66 10.92 4.81
N LYS A 129 31.27 11.69 3.78
CA LYS A 129 30.33 12.80 3.92
C LYS A 129 28.94 12.33 4.38
N ALA A 130 28.49 11.17 3.89
CA ALA A 130 27.16 10.63 4.19
C ALA A 130 27.05 10.05 5.60
N ARG A 131 28.18 9.75 6.28
CA ARG A 131 28.15 9.23 7.66
C ARG A 131 27.58 10.23 8.68
N ALA A 132 27.54 11.51 8.34
CA ALA A 132 26.92 12.55 9.16
C ALA A 132 25.40 12.63 9.00
N LEU A 133 24.82 11.93 8.02
CA LEU A 133 23.37 11.91 7.79
C LEU A 133 22.70 10.86 8.67
N ASP A 134 21.48 11.18 9.09
CA ASP A 134 20.61 10.22 9.78
C ASP A 134 20.22 9.06 8.84
N ILE A 135 20.25 7.83 9.37
CA ILE A 135 19.95 6.63 8.58
C ILE A 135 18.51 6.65 8.04
N GLN A 136 17.55 7.08 8.84
CA GLN A 136 16.15 7.16 8.40
C GLN A 136 15.97 8.20 7.29
N TYR A 137 16.71 9.29 7.35
CA TYR A 137 16.73 10.27 6.26
C TYR A 137 17.25 9.64 4.95
N ILE A 138 18.34 8.85 5.00
CA ILE A 138 18.88 8.15 3.84
C ILE A 138 17.86 7.14 3.30
N VAL A 139 17.23 6.33 4.18
CA VAL A 139 16.15 5.41 3.81
C VAL A 139 15.06 6.15 3.04
N ASN A 140 14.56 7.26 3.58
CA ASN A 140 13.50 8.03 2.93
C ASN A 140 13.89 8.56 1.55
N CYS A 141 15.15 9.01 1.38
CA CYS A 141 15.65 9.46 0.08
C CYS A 141 15.76 8.30 -0.93
N ILE A 142 16.27 7.15 -0.50
CA ILE A 142 16.36 5.94 -1.33
C ILE A 142 14.97 5.49 -1.79
N GLU A 143 14.02 5.39 -0.86
CA GLU A 143 12.64 5.01 -1.19
C GLU A 143 11.98 5.99 -2.17
N GLN A 144 12.26 7.28 -2.03
CA GLN A 144 11.77 8.32 -2.90
C GLN A 144 12.34 8.18 -4.31
N LEU A 145 13.63 7.90 -4.44
CA LEU A 145 14.29 7.67 -5.73
C LEU A 145 13.79 6.40 -6.42
N LYS A 146 13.56 5.31 -5.67
CA LYS A 146 12.94 4.09 -6.19
C LYS A 146 11.51 4.34 -6.71
N GLN A 147 10.74 5.09 -5.97
CA GLN A 147 9.40 5.50 -6.40
C GLN A 147 9.44 6.33 -7.69
N GLU A 148 10.38 7.27 -7.79
CA GLU A 148 10.54 8.11 -9.00
C GLU A 148 10.94 7.28 -10.20
N ARG A 149 11.89 6.33 -10.02
CA ARG A 149 12.27 5.37 -11.05
C ARG A 149 11.06 4.60 -11.58
N ALA A 150 10.21 4.12 -10.67
CA ALA A 150 9.00 3.39 -11.04
C ALA A 150 7.97 4.26 -11.79
N LEU A 151 7.66 5.44 -11.25
CA LEU A 151 6.66 6.35 -11.83
C LEU A 151 7.06 6.90 -13.20
N LYS A 152 8.36 7.12 -13.43
CA LYS A 152 8.90 7.59 -14.72
C LYS A 152 9.23 6.47 -15.70
N HIS A 153 8.99 5.20 -15.30
CA HIS A 153 9.29 4.01 -16.12
C HIS A 153 10.76 3.94 -16.58
N ILE A 154 11.68 4.42 -15.76
CA ILE A 154 13.12 4.39 -16.03
C ILE A 154 13.66 3.03 -15.54
N TYR A 155 13.60 2.04 -16.42
CA TYR A 155 14.09 0.69 -16.16
C TYR A 155 14.88 0.21 -17.38
N THR A 156 16.18 0.43 -17.34
CA THR A 156 17.13 -0.19 -18.26
C THR A 156 17.78 -1.41 -17.57
N GLU A 157 18.68 -2.09 -18.25
CA GLU A 157 19.51 -3.14 -17.62
C GLU A 157 20.65 -2.53 -16.77
N ASP A 158 20.87 -1.23 -16.87
CA ASP A 158 21.92 -0.47 -16.20
C ASP A 158 21.34 0.40 -15.09
N ILE A 159 21.52 -0.05 -13.85
CA ILE A 159 21.09 0.67 -12.64
C ILE A 159 21.73 2.06 -12.53
N GLU A 160 23.00 2.16 -12.90
CA GLU A 160 23.73 3.43 -12.84
C GLU A 160 23.16 4.44 -13.83
N ALA A 161 22.88 4.04 -15.06
CA ALA A 161 22.26 4.87 -16.07
C ALA A 161 20.86 5.33 -15.64
N ASP A 162 20.07 4.46 -15.01
CA ASP A 162 18.72 4.77 -14.53
C ASP A 162 18.78 5.90 -13.48
N TYR A 163 19.57 5.73 -12.41
CA TYR A 163 19.65 6.74 -11.35
C TYR A 163 20.37 8.01 -11.76
N THR A 164 21.35 7.93 -12.67
CA THR A 164 21.96 9.11 -13.29
C THR A 164 20.94 9.92 -14.08
N THR A 165 20.05 9.24 -14.80
CA THR A 165 18.96 9.91 -15.53
C THR A 165 18.01 10.63 -14.55
N ILE A 166 17.62 9.99 -13.45
CA ILE A 166 16.78 10.58 -12.39
C ILE A 166 17.47 11.80 -11.78
N TYR A 167 18.74 11.68 -11.45
CA TYR A 167 19.55 12.78 -10.90
C TYR A 167 19.57 14.00 -11.83
N HIS A 168 19.86 13.81 -13.11
CA HIS A 168 19.84 14.92 -14.09
C HIS A 168 18.48 15.54 -14.28
N GLN A 169 17.42 14.74 -14.22
CA GLN A 169 16.03 15.25 -14.26
C GLN A 169 15.70 16.05 -13.00
N HIS A 170 16.14 15.59 -11.83
CA HIS A 170 15.94 16.31 -10.57
C HIS A 170 16.62 17.69 -10.61
N LEU A 171 17.83 17.80 -11.15
CA LEU A 171 18.53 19.09 -11.32
C LEU A 171 17.80 20.05 -12.28
N LYS A 172 17.11 19.53 -13.29
CA LYS A 172 16.42 20.35 -14.32
C LYS A 172 14.99 20.71 -13.98
N PHE A 173 14.25 19.82 -13.32
CA PHE A 173 12.79 19.93 -13.16
C PHE A 173 12.30 19.39 -11.81
N ASN A 174 12.26 20.24 -10.80
CA ASN A 174 11.78 19.92 -9.43
C ASN A 174 10.26 19.82 -9.31
N LYS A 175 9.55 19.02 -10.13
CA LYS A 175 8.07 19.01 -10.14
C LYS A 175 7.42 17.70 -9.67
N THR A 176 8.17 16.64 -9.42
CA THR A 176 7.59 15.32 -9.10
C THR A 176 7.14 15.22 -7.65
N PHE A 177 7.84 15.88 -6.75
CA PHE A 177 7.62 15.84 -5.31
C PHE A 177 7.20 17.20 -4.75
N ASN A 178 6.74 17.23 -3.49
CA ASN A 178 6.54 18.49 -2.78
C ASN A 178 7.91 19.19 -2.50
N GLN A 179 7.88 20.47 -2.11
CA GLN A 179 9.09 21.26 -1.90
C GLN A 179 10.06 20.60 -0.91
N GLN A 180 9.56 20.13 0.23
CA GLN A 180 10.38 19.50 1.28
C GLN A 180 11.06 18.21 0.77
N GLN A 181 10.36 17.40 -0.02
CA GLN A 181 10.93 16.19 -0.62
C GLN A 181 12.03 16.51 -1.63
N ASN A 182 11.84 17.57 -2.43
CA ASN A 182 12.85 18.03 -3.38
C ASN A 182 14.09 18.55 -2.65
N ASP A 183 13.90 19.34 -1.58
CA ASP A 183 15.01 19.87 -0.77
C ASP A 183 15.80 18.74 -0.10
N ASN A 184 15.11 17.70 0.38
CA ASN A 184 15.74 16.52 0.94
C ASN A 184 16.59 15.79 -0.09
N LEU A 185 16.08 15.53 -1.29
CA LEU A 185 16.88 14.89 -2.36
C LEU A 185 18.05 15.76 -2.79
N THR A 186 17.86 17.07 -2.93
CA THR A 186 18.94 18.00 -3.26
C THR A 186 20.07 17.91 -2.24
N LYS A 187 19.75 17.95 -0.94
CA LYS A 187 20.71 17.75 0.14
C LYS A 187 21.36 16.37 0.08
N PHE A 188 20.58 15.30 -0.14
CA PHE A 188 21.10 13.95 -0.25
C PHE A 188 22.15 13.82 -1.36
N PHE A 189 21.90 14.39 -2.54
CA PHE A 189 22.84 14.38 -3.65
C PHE A 189 24.14 15.13 -3.35
N GLN A 190 24.12 16.19 -2.51
CA GLN A 190 25.34 16.88 -2.05
C GLN A 190 26.22 16.00 -1.16
N PHE A 191 25.65 14.95 -0.55
CA PHE A 191 26.32 13.97 0.31
C PHE A 191 26.55 12.62 -0.37
N ASP A 192 26.92 12.64 -1.64
CA ASP A 192 27.18 11.46 -2.48
C ASP A 192 25.94 10.57 -2.72
N GLY A 193 24.73 11.11 -2.57
CA GLY A 193 23.48 10.36 -2.62
C GLY A 193 23.27 9.56 -3.89
N LEU A 194 23.73 10.04 -5.07
CA LEU A 194 23.67 9.29 -6.32
C LEU A 194 24.48 7.98 -6.23
N ASN A 195 25.71 8.07 -5.77
CA ASN A 195 26.58 6.89 -5.63
C ASN A 195 26.06 5.94 -4.55
N ILE A 196 25.44 6.48 -3.48
CA ILE A 196 24.86 5.68 -2.40
C ILE A 196 23.69 4.84 -2.93
N ILE A 197 22.75 5.43 -3.65
CA ILE A 197 21.60 4.67 -4.18
C ILE A 197 22.06 3.63 -5.20
N ILE A 198 23.01 3.96 -6.09
CA ILE A 198 23.55 3.02 -7.08
C ILE A 198 24.19 1.82 -6.37
N ASN A 199 25.10 2.05 -5.40
CA ASN A 199 25.77 0.98 -4.68
C ASN A 199 24.79 0.13 -3.84
N TYR A 200 23.79 0.77 -3.23
CA TYR A 200 22.73 0.07 -2.49
C TYR A 200 21.93 -0.87 -3.41
N GLU A 201 21.50 -0.40 -4.57
CA GLU A 201 20.76 -1.21 -5.55
C GLU A 201 21.60 -2.36 -6.12
N LEU A 202 22.87 -2.08 -6.43
CA LEU A 202 23.81 -3.12 -6.90
C LEU A 202 24.04 -4.20 -5.84
N ALA A 203 24.14 -3.82 -4.56
CA ALA A 203 24.28 -4.77 -3.46
C ALA A 203 23.00 -5.62 -3.29
N LEU A 204 21.80 -5.02 -3.38
CA LEU A 204 20.53 -5.78 -3.39
C LEU A 204 20.50 -6.75 -4.58
N GLN A 205 20.86 -6.30 -5.77
CA GLN A 205 20.87 -7.13 -6.98
C GLN A 205 21.82 -8.34 -6.83
N GLN A 206 23.03 -8.15 -6.30
CA GLN A 206 23.98 -9.21 -6.05
C GLN A 206 23.46 -10.28 -5.07
N MET A 207 22.65 -9.86 -4.10
CA MET A 207 22.02 -10.75 -3.11
C MET A 207 20.66 -11.30 -3.57
N HIS A 208 20.24 -11.03 -4.81
CA HIS A 208 18.87 -11.29 -5.26
C HIS A 208 17.82 -10.75 -4.28
N GLY A 209 18.09 -9.58 -3.67
CA GLY A 209 17.27 -8.95 -2.65
C GLY A 209 16.27 -7.96 -3.23
N LEU A 210 15.13 -7.85 -2.58
CA LEU A 210 14.14 -6.78 -2.77
C LEU A 210 13.77 -6.22 -1.40
N ASP A 211 13.79 -4.91 -1.22
CA ASP A 211 13.19 -4.28 -0.04
C ASP A 211 11.68 -4.06 -0.23
N TYR A 212 11.00 -3.58 0.80
CA TYR A 212 9.55 -3.36 0.74
C TYR A 212 9.13 -2.36 -0.34
N LYS A 213 9.95 -1.34 -0.60
CA LYS A 213 9.66 -0.38 -1.68
C LYS A 213 9.77 -1.02 -3.05
N ASP A 214 10.72 -1.94 -3.23
CA ASP A 214 10.88 -2.70 -4.47
C ASP A 214 9.67 -3.59 -4.76
N LEU A 215 9.03 -4.16 -3.72
CA LEU A 215 7.81 -4.94 -3.94
C LEU A 215 6.72 -4.10 -4.61
N ILE A 216 6.49 -2.89 -4.10
CA ILE A 216 5.49 -1.98 -4.67
C ILE A 216 5.91 -1.50 -6.07
N ALA A 217 7.19 -1.13 -6.23
CA ALA A 217 7.72 -0.63 -7.49
C ALA A 217 7.66 -1.70 -8.60
N ASN A 218 8.03 -2.94 -8.30
CA ASN A 218 7.97 -4.03 -9.27
C ASN A 218 6.54 -4.46 -9.60
N ALA A 219 5.63 -4.51 -8.62
CA ALA A 219 4.22 -4.76 -8.88
C ALA A 219 3.61 -3.66 -9.77
N TYR A 220 3.92 -2.38 -9.48
CA TYR A 220 3.50 -1.26 -10.31
C TYR A 220 4.06 -1.35 -11.73
N ARG A 221 5.35 -1.71 -11.89
CA ARG A 221 5.99 -1.94 -13.19
C ARG A 221 5.29 -3.03 -13.98
N LEU A 222 4.98 -4.17 -13.35
CA LEU A 222 4.26 -5.28 -13.99
C LEU A 222 2.88 -4.83 -14.48
N PHE A 223 2.20 -3.97 -13.75
CA PHE A 223 0.89 -3.43 -14.15
C PHE A 223 0.94 -2.37 -15.27
N GLN A 224 2.13 -2.01 -15.78
CA GLN A 224 2.23 -1.23 -17.01
C GLN A 224 2.01 -2.11 -18.27
N ASP A 225 2.24 -3.42 -18.19
CA ASP A 225 1.80 -4.36 -19.20
C ASP A 225 0.29 -4.58 -19.06
N GLU A 226 -0.49 -4.12 -20.06
CA GLU A 226 -1.96 -4.21 -20.01
C GLU A 226 -2.46 -5.66 -20.00
N ASN A 227 -1.75 -6.62 -20.57
CA ASN A 227 -2.13 -8.03 -20.51
C ASN A 227 -2.03 -8.56 -19.08
N ILE A 228 -0.95 -8.22 -18.39
CA ILE A 228 -0.74 -8.57 -16.98
C ILE A 228 -1.78 -7.85 -16.12
N CYS A 229 -1.90 -6.53 -16.26
CA CYS A 229 -2.82 -5.70 -15.51
C CYS A 229 -4.28 -6.16 -15.69
N SER A 230 -4.72 -6.37 -16.93
CA SER A 230 -6.06 -6.86 -17.24
C SER A 230 -6.34 -8.24 -16.65
N SER A 231 -5.36 -9.14 -16.66
CA SER A 231 -5.48 -10.46 -16.03
C SER A 231 -5.74 -10.37 -14.53
N TRP A 232 -5.01 -9.50 -13.83
CA TRP A 232 -5.20 -9.25 -12.41
C TRP A 232 -6.49 -8.49 -12.10
N ARG A 233 -6.86 -7.49 -12.91
CA ARG A 233 -8.12 -6.74 -12.78
C ARG A 233 -9.34 -7.64 -12.93
N LYS A 234 -9.32 -8.59 -13.87
CA LYS A 234 -10.41 -9.57 -14.08
C LYS A 234 -10.54 -10.56 -12.93
N ARG A 235 -9.48 -10.78 -12.17
CA ARG A 235 -9.49 -11.72 -11.04
C ARG A 235 -10.35 -11.24 -9.88
N TYR A 236 -10.39 -9.93 -9.63
CA TYR A 236 -11.09 -9.39 -8.47
C TYR A 236 -12.27 -8.51 -8.88
N LYS A 237 -13.47 -8.95 -8.50
CA LYS A 237 -14.71 -8.18 -8.67
C LYS A 237 -14.97 -7.22 -7.53
N CYS A 238 -14.47 -7.54 -6.33
CA CYS A 238 -14.62 -6.73 -5.13
C CYS A 238 -13.26 -6.49 -4.50
N ILE A 239 -12.92 -5.23 -4.25
CA ILE A 239 -11.67 -4.83 -3.58
C ILE A 239 -12.03 -3.98 -2.36
N MET A 240 -11.53 -4.39 -1.20
CA MET A 240 -11.69 -3.67 0.06
C MET A 240 -10.32 -3.35 0.65
N ILE A 241 -10.09 -2.09 0.97
CA ILE A 241 -8.85 -1.61 1.58
C ILE A 241 -9.18 -1.03 2.94
N ASP A 242 -8.70 -1.68 3.99
CA ASP A 242 -8.82 -1.22 5.37
C ASP A 242 -7.59 -0.43 5.79
N GLU A 243 -7.73 0.48 6.76
CA GLU A 243 -6.70 1.40 7.25
C GLU A 243 -6.06 2.23 6.10
N MET A 244 -6.92 2.75 5.22
CA MET A 244 -6.51 3.51 4.03
C MET A 244 -5.66 4.74 4.38
N GLN A 245 -5.83 5.33 5.58
CA GLN A 245 -5.03 6.47 6.05
C GLN A 245 -3.54 6.16 6.15
N ASP A 246 -3.16 4.89 6.30
CA ASP A 246 -1.77 4.44 6.39
C ASP A 246 -1.16 4.08 5.02
N THR A 247 -1.98 4.10 3.97
CA THR A 247 -1.55 3.81 2.60
C THR A 247 -0.80 5.00 1.99
N SER A 248 0.38 4.76 1.43
CA SER A 248 1.11 5.79 0.69
C SER A 248 0.44 6.10 -0.66
N SER A 249 0.68 7.31 -1.18
CA SER A 249 0.16 7.69 -2.50
C SER A 249 0.67 6.75 -3.61
N PHE A 250 1.86 6.18 -3.47
CA PHE A 250 2.43 5.27 -4.45
C PHE A 250 1.77 3.88 -4.39
N GLU A 251 1.53 3.34 -3.19
CA GLU A 251 0.76 2.10 -3.01
C GLU A 251 -0.65 2.24 -3.58
N TYR A 252 -1.31 3.37 -3.30
CA TYR A 252 -2.62 3.66 -3.90
C TYR A 252 -2.55 3.70 -5.43
N THR A 253 -1.54 4.36 -6.02
CA THR A 253 -1.36 4.43 -7.47
C THR A 253 -1.16 3.03 -8.08
N MET A 254 -0.43 2.15 -7.42
CA MET A 254 -0.27 0.75 -7.83
C MET A 254 -1.61 -0.01 -7.75
N LEU A 255 -2.34 0.12 -6.65
CA LEU A 255 -3.63 -0.57 -6.44
C LEU A 255 -4.72 -0.07 -7.38
N GLU A 256 -4.73 1.24 -7.67
CA GLU A 256 -5.71 1.87 -8.57
C GLU A 256 -5.70 1.27 -9.98
N LYS A 257 -4.56 0.71 -10.43
CA LYS A 257 -4.47 -0.03 -11.70
C LYS A 257 -5.42 -1.22 -11.77
N LEU A 258 -5.78 -1.78 -10.62
CA LEU A 258 -6.63 -2.97 -10.50
C LEU A 258 -8.11 -2.64 -10.27
N PHE A 259 -8.43 -1.39 -9.96
CA PHE A 259 -9.76 -1.06 -9.53
C PHE A 259 -10.79 -1.33 -10.63
N PRO A 260 -11.81 -2.17 -10.36
CA PRO A 260 -12.95 -2.34 -11.24
C PRO A 260 -13.79 -1.05 -11.28
N ALA A 261 -14.78 -1.02 -12.15
CA ALA A 261 -15.67 0.14 -12.26
C ALA A 261 -16.51 0.38 -10.99
N ASN A 262 -16.81 -0.68 -10.25
CA ASN A 262 -17.64 -0.67 -9.03
C ASN A 262 -17.17 -1.75 -8.05
N ASN A 263 -17.73 -1.74 -6.84
CA ASN A 263 -17.37 -2.63 -5.73
C ASN A 263 -15.96 -2.43 -5.15
N ILE A 264 -15.51 -1.18 -5.13
CA ILE A 264 -14.35 -0.77 -4.37
C ILE A 264 -14.82 -0.18 -3.06
N MET A 265 -14.20 -0.58 -1.96
CA MET A 265 -14.43 0.02 -0.65
C MET A 265 -13.09 0.46 -0.06
N LEU A 266 -12.97 1.76 0.18
CA LEU A 266 -11.89 2.33 1.01
C LEU A 266 -12.43 2.58 2.40
N CYS A 267 -11.71 2.12 3.41
CA CYS A 267 -12.08 2.25 4.81
C CYS A 267 -10.89 2.79 5.62
N GLY A 268 -11.12 3.80 6.43
CA GLY A 268 -10.08 4.36 7.27
C GLY A 268 -10.57 5.47 8.18
N ASP A 269 -9.67 5.99 8.99
CA ASP A 269 -9.89 7.16 9.83
C ASP A 269 -8.94 8.28 9.39
N GLU A 270 -9.48 9.27 8.70
CA GLU A 270 -8.69 10.39 8.18
C GLU A 270 -8.03 11.24 9.27
N PHE A 271 -8.49 11.14 10.53
CA PHE A 271 -7.96 11.86 11.68
C PHE A 271 -6.88 11.09 12.45
N GLN A 272 -6.61 9.83 12.12
CA GLN A 272 -5.66 8.97 12.84
C GLN A 272 -4.38 8.66 12.04
N THR A 273 -3.97 9.50 11.12
CA THR A 273 -2.74 9.29 10.34
C THR A 273 -1.51 9.48 11.22
N ILE A 274 -0.76 8.41 11.46
CA ILE A 274 0.53 8.43 12.17
C ILE A 274 1.72 8.17 11.23
N TYR A 275 1.47 7.90 9.95
CA TYR A 275 2.48 7.51 8.94
C TYR A 275 2.72 8.56 7.85
N GLU A 276 2.40 9.84 8.10
CA GLU A 276 2.69 10.93 7.15
C GLU A 276 4.18 10.97 6.74
N TRP A 277 5.07 10.63 7.66
CA TRP A 277 6.51 10.55 7.42
C TRP A 277 6.91 9.44 6.42
N ARG A 278 6.08 8.41 6.22
CA ARG A 278 6.23 7.38 5.17
C ARG A 278 5.61 7.77 3.84
N GLY A 279 5.12 9.02 3.69
CA GLY A 279 4.49 9.50 2.46
C GLY A 279 3.02 9.12 2.34
N SER A 280 2.36 8.69 3.43
CA SER A 280 0.91 8.61 3.45
C SER A 280 0.32 10.01 3.27
N ASN A 281 -0.65 10.13 2.39
CA ASN A 281 -1.38 11.37 2.17
C ASN A 281 -2.86 11.03 1.96
N PRO A 282 -3.59 10.76 3.04
CA PRO A 282 -4.98 10.33 2.97
C PRO A 282 -5.86 11.34 2.24
N GLN A 283 -5.66 12.63 2.44
CA GLN A 283 -6.45 13.68 1.78
C GLN A 283 -6.30 13.63 0.25
N LYS A 284 -5.08 13.42 -0.26
CA LYS A 284 -4.84 13.27 -1.69
C LYS A 284 -5.51 12.03 -2.26
N ILE A 285 -5.43 10.90 -1.54
CA ILE A 285 -6.06 9.64 -1.94
C ILE A 285 -7.59 9.78 -1.93
N LEU A 286 -8.18 10.33 -0.86
CA LEU A 286 -9.61 10.56 -0.73
C LEU A 286 -10.14 11.45 -1.85
N THR A 287 -9.45 12.55 -2.13
CA THR A 287 -9.83 13.49 -3.20
C THR A 287 -9.79 12.80 -4.57
N ALA A 288 -8.71 12.06 -4.86
CA ALA A 288 -8.57 11.32 -6.11
C ALA A 288 -9.65 10.25 -6.26
N PHE A 289 -9.91 9.45 -5.21
CA PHE A 289 -10.90 8.41 -5.20
C PHE A 289 -12.32 8.98 -5.38
N THR A 290 -12.68 10.01 -4.62
CA THR A 290 -14.00 10.66 -4.70
C THR A 290 -14.25 11.23 -6.08
N LYS A 291 -13.26 11.93 -6.65
CA LYS A 291 -13.39 12.53 -7.98
C LYS A 291 -13.55 11.50 -9.09
N LYS A 292 -12.84 10.37 -9.00
CA LYS A 292 -12.81 9.38 -10.09
C LYS A 292 -13.91 8.34 -9.99
N TYR A 293 -14.27 7.91 -8.78
CA TYR A 293 -15.16 6.77 -8.56
C TYR A 293 -16.50 7.13 -7.97
N ASN A 294 -16.75 8.40 -7.63
CA ASN A 294 -17.99 8.93 -7.09
C ASN A 294 -18.63 7.99 -6.02
N PRO A 295 -17.92 7.67 -4.93
CA PRO A 295 -18.36 6.69 -3.95
C PRO A 295 -19.51 7.20 -3.09
N LEU A 296 -20.29 6.27 -2.54
CA LEU A 296 -21.15 6.56 -1.41
C LEU A 296 -20.28 6.81 -0.17
N ILE A 297 -20.36 8.01 0.39
CA ILE A 297 -19.58 8.39 1.58
C ILE A 297 -20.41 8.09 2.83
N ILE A 298 -19.85 7.28 3.73
CA ILE A 298 -20.48 6.90 4.99
C ILE A 298 -19.52 7.18 6.14
N ASN A 299 -20.02 7.84 7.20
CA ASN A 299 -19.22 8.16 8.38
C ASN A 299 -19.78 7.43 9.61
N PHE A 300 -18.93 6.64 10.30
CA PHE A 300 -19.29 6.02 11.58
C PHE A 300 -18.89 6.94 12.72
N ASN A 301 -19.86 7.38 13.50
CA ASN A 301 -19.65 8.33 14.61
C ASN A 301 -19.81 7.67 15.99
N GLU A 302 -20.26 6.39 16.05
CA GLU A 302 -20.50 5.69 17.31
C GLU A 302 -19.32 4.79 17.66
N ASN A 303 -18.73 5.03 18.83
CA ASN A 303 -17.63 4.20 19.35
C ASN A 303 -18.18 3.13 20.31
N TYR A 304 -17.91 1.87 20.04
CA TYR A 304 -18.37 0.71 20.83
C TYR A 304 -17.26 0.11 21.71
N ARG A 305 -16.03 0.60 21.61
CA ARG A 305 -14.85 0.05 22.31
C ARG A 305 -14.54 0.77 23.60
N SER A 306 -14.67 2.11 23.61
CA SER A 306 -14.28 2.96 24.73
C SER A 306 -15.47 3.35 25.59
N THR A 307 -15.27 3.46 26.91
CA THR A 307 -16.29 4.02 27.81
C THR A 307 -16.50 5.50 27.54
N LYS A 308 -17.70 6.03 27.82
CA LYS A 308 -18.00 7.48 27.66
C LYS A 308 -16.97 8.36 28.38
N LEU A 309 -16.50 7.94 29.53
CA LEU A 309 -15.53 8.68 30.36
C LEU A 309 -14.18 8.90 29.61
N LEU A 310 -13.71 7.90 28.83
CA LEU A 310 -12.47 7.99 28.07
C LEU A 310 -12.62 8.85 26.79
N LEU A 311 -13.84 9.01 26.29
CA LEU A 311 -14.11 9.83 25.10
C LEU A 311 -14.29 11.32 25.44
N GLU A 312 -14.61 11.63 26.69
CA GLU A 312 -14.83 13.01 27.21
C GLU A 312 -13.55 13.62 27.82
N THR A 313 -12.48 12.83 28.00
CA THR A 313 -11.20 13.33 28.52
C THR A 313 -10.38 13.94 27.40
N PRO A 314 -10.10 15.25 27.39
CA PRO A 314 -9.23 15.83 26.37
C PRO A 314 -7.83 15.21 26.46
N ALA A 315 -7.23 14.95 25.31
CA ALA A 315 -5.85 14.50 25.24
C ALA A 315 -4.95 15.62 25.82
N SER A 316 -4.32 15.34 26.95
CA SER A 316 -3.35 16.20 27.62
C SER A 316 -2.03 16.25 26.86
#